data_a14e890bec2baead1d744359d8688aa5
#
_entry.id   a14e890bec2baead1d744359d8688aa5
#
_cell.length_a   1.000
_cell.length_b   1.000
_cell.length_c   1.000
_cell.angle_alpha   90.00
_cell.angle_beta   90.00
_cell.angle_gamma   90.00
#
_symmetry.space_group_name_H-M   'P 1'
#
loop_
_entity.id
_entity.type
_entity.pdbx_description
1 polymer ?
#
loop_
_entity_poly.entity_id
_entity_poly.type
_entity_poly.pdbx_seq_one_letter_code
_entity_poly.pdbx_strand_id
1 'polypeptide(L)'
;FIKEAQKAGLWVIVRPGPYVCAEWEFGGFPGWLLKDEDLKVRSQDPRFLEPAMAYLKKVCSMLEPLQITKGGPIIMAQVENEYGSYGSDKDYVKKHLDVIRKELPGVVPFTSDGPNDWMIKNGTLPGVVPAMNFGGGAKGAVENLEKHKGKTPRINGEFWVGWFDHWGKPKNGGSTEGFNRDLKWMLENNVSPNLFMVHG
;
A
#
# COMPACT_ATOMS: atom_id res chain seq x y z
N PHE A 1 8.87 4.38 16.71
CA PHE A 1 8.25 3.12 16.25
C PHE A 1 9.27 2.21 15.55
N ILE A 2 9.84 2.60 14.36
CA ILE A 2 10.72 1.75 13.53
C ILE A 2 11.93 1.21 14.30
N LYS A 3 12.57 2.04 15.12
CA LYS A 3 13.70 1.61 15.96
C LYS A 3 13.29 0.61 17.06
N GLU A 4 12.08 0.71 17.59
CA GLU A 4 11.58 -0.28 18.55
C GLU A 4 11.24 -1.61 17.86
N ALA A 5 10.69 -1.59 16.63
CA ALA A 5 10.52 -2.77 15.81
C ALA A 5 11.87 -3.47 15.54
N GLN A 6 12.92 -2.69 15.22
CA GLN A 6 14.27 -3.21 15.03
C GLN A 6 14.82 -3.88 16.29
N LYS A 7 14.64 -3.27 17.47
CA LYS A 7 15.06 -3.87 18.76
C LYS A 7 14.33 -5.18 19.04
N ALA A 8 13.09 -5.29 18.58
CA ALA A 8 12.30 -6.53 18.67
C ALA A 8 12.66 -7.57 17.59
N GLY A 9 13.67 -7.31 16.76
CA GLY A 9 14.09 -8.23 15.69
C GLY A 9 13.14 -8.29 14.49
N LEU A 10 12.30 -7.28 14.30
CA LEU A 10 11.30 -7.23 13.22
C LEU A 10 11.83 -6.44 12.01
N TRP A 11 11.51 -6.91 10.81
CA TRP A 11 11.62 -6.13 9.60
C TRP A 11 10.44 -5.18 9.45
N VAL A 12 10.65 -4.08 8.73
CA VAL A 12 9.64 -3.03 8.57
C VAL A 12 9.34 -2.81 7.10
N ILE A 13 8.07 -2.79 6.76
CA ILE A 13 7.53 -2.31 5.48
C ILE A 13 6.91 -0.94 5.76
N VAL A 14 7.31 0.09 5.03
CA VAL A 14 6.78 1.45 5.22
C VAL A 14 5.78 1.80 4.13
N ARG A 15 4.74 2.55 4.51
CA ARG A 15 3.71 3.06 3.62
C ARG A 15 3.65 4.58 3.79
N PRO A 16 4.52 5.33 3.08
CA PRO A 16 4.77 6.75 3.39
C PRO A 16 3.66 7.70 2.96
N GLY A 17 2.68 7.26 2.21
CA GLY A 17 1.64 8.13 1.67
C GLY A 17 2.13 8.97 0.46
N PRO A 18 1.59 10.19 0.25
CA PRO A 18 0.75 11.03 1.13
C PRO A 18 -0.71 10.58 1.30
N TYR A 19 -1.30 9.89 0.31
CA TYR A 19 -2.62 9.29 0.48
C TYR A 19 -2.47 7.96 1.24
N VAL A 20 -3.13 7.84 2.38
CA VAL A 20 -3.05 6.65 3.23
C VAL A 20 -4.38 5.92 3.39
N CYS A 21 -5.48 6.52 2.93
CA CYS A 21 -6.85 6.04 3.16
C CYS A 21 -7.18 5.96 4.66
N ALA A 22 -6.93 4.83 5.28
CA ALA A 22 -6.99 4.54 6.72
C ALA A 22 -8.33 4.92 7.38
N GLU A 23 -9.43 4.97 6.61
CA GLU A 23 -10.75 5.44 7.04
C GLU A 23 -10.70 6.81 7.73
N TRP A 24 -9.72 7.63 7.34
CA TRP A 24 -9.51 8.98 7.83
C TRP A 24 -10.04 10.02 6.85
N GLU A 25 -10.44 11.16 7.40
CA GLU A 25 -10.98 12.26 6.63
C GLU A 25 -10.05 12.67 5.50
N PHE A 26 -10.60 12.80 4.30
CA PHE A 26 -9.91 13.16 3.08
C PHE A 26 -8.71 12.23 2.75
N GLY A 27 -8.75 10.97 3.24
CA GLY A 27 -7.67 9.99 3.02
C GLY A 27 -6.33 10.35 3.65
N GLY A 28 -6.36 11.22 4.68
CA GLY A 28 -5.19 11.73 5.38
C GLY A 28 -4.56 12.98 4.74
N PHE A 29 -5.15 13.52 3.69
CA PHE A 29 -4.69 14.78 3.11
C PHE A 29 -5.01 15.97 4.02
N PRO A 30 -4.15 17.00 4.03
CA PRO A 30 -4.40 18.19 4.84
C PRO A 30 -5.57 19.01 4.27
N GLY A 31 -6.43 19.51 5.17
CA GLY A 31 -7.64 20.27 4.80
C GLY A 31 -7.40 21.55 4.01
N TRP A 32 -6.18 22.10 4.02
CA TRP A 32 -5.87 23.29 3.21
C TRP A 32 -5.93 23.04 1.69
N LEU A 33 -5.84 21.78 1.24
CA LEU A 33 -6.06 21.41 -0.17
C LEU A 33 -7.51 21.69 -0.63
N LEU A 34 -8.46 21.76 0.31
CA LEU A 34 -9.87 22.05 0.01
C LEU A 34 -10.16 23.54 -0.29
N LYS A 35 -9.13 24.41 -0.25
CA LYS A 35 -9.32 25.83 -0.61
C LYS A 35 -9.70 26.03 -2.08
N ASP A 36 -9.15 25.18 -2.93
CA ASP A 36 -9.38 25.23 -4.37
C ASP A 36 -10.43 24.17 -4.72
N GLU A 37 -11.66 24.58 -4.94
CA GLU A 37 -12.80 23.68 -5.18
C GLU A 37 -12.62 22.81 -6.44
N ASP A 38 -11.83 23.27 -7.42
CA ASP A 38 -11.54 22.57 -8.67
C ASP A 38 -10.27 21.72 -8.61
N LEU A 39 -9.59 21.67 -7.46
CA LEU A 39 -8.35 20.91 -7.30
C LEU A 39 -8.58 19.40 -7.53
N LYS A 40 -7.79 18.85 -8.42
CA LYS A 40 -7.77 17.41 -8.67
C LYS A 40 -6.68 16.73 -7.82
N VAL A 41 -7.08 16.16 -6.69
CA VAL A 41 -6.18 15.37 -5.85
C VAL A 41 -5.77 14.07 -6.55
N ARG A 42 -4.69 13.46 -6.12
CA ARG A 42 -4.12 12.21 -6.67
C ARG A 42 -3.98 12.27 -8.20
N SER A 43 -3.48 13.39 -8.70
CA SER A 43 -3.32 13.68 -10.11
C SER A 43 -2.04 14.46 -10.38
N GLN A 44 -1.81 14.84 -11.63
CA GLN A 44 -0.69 15.69 -12.03
C GLN A 44 -0.99 17.19 -11.89
N ASP A 45 -2.12 17.59 -11.30
CA ASP A 45 -2.39 19.00 -10.98
C ASP A 45 -1.24 19.54 -10.10
N PRO A 46 -0.49 20.55 -10.54
CA PRO A 46 0.69 21.01 -9.81
C PRO A 46 0.37 21.51 -8.40
N ARG A 47 -0.83 22.04 -8.17
CA ARG A 47 -1.30 22.50 -6.85
C ARG A 47 -1.40 21.34 -5.85
N PHE A 48 -1.61 20.12 -6.33
CA PHE A 48 -1.60 18.89 -5.54
C PHE A 48 -0.23 18.21 -5.58
N LEU A 49 0.32 18.03 -6.77
CA LEU A 49 1.50 17.18 -6.97
C LEU A 49 2.76 17.77 -6.31
N GLU A 50 2.97 19.06 -6.39
CA GLU A 50 4.16 19.70 -5.80
C GLU A 50 4.23 19.52 -4.28
N PRO A 51 3.19 19.87 -3.49
CA PRO A 51 3.20 19.62 -2.05
C PRO A 51 3.23 18.12 -1.70
N ALA A 52 2.57 17.26 -2.49
CA ALA A 52 2.62 15.81 -2.29
C ALA A 52 4.06 15.26 -2.43
N MET A 53 4.78 15.71 -3.46
CA MET A 53 6.17 15.31 -3.67
C MET A 53 7.12 15.91 -2.62
N ALA A 54 6.86 17.13 -2.16
CA ALA A 54 7.63 17.75 -1.07
C ALA A 54 7.46 16.96 0.24
N TYR A 55 6.22 16.60 0.58
CA TYR A 55 5.91 15.75 1.73
C TYR A 55 6.62 14.39 1.62
N LEU A 56 6.46 13.69 0.49
CA LEU A 56 7.04 12.37 0.30
C LEU A 56 8.57 12.39 0.41
N LYS A 57 9.24 13.38 -0.19
CA LYS A 57 10.69 13.58 -0.04
C LYS A 57 11.08 13.77 1.42
N LYS A 58 10.32 14.59 2.16
CA LYS A 58 10.60 14.83 3.57
C LYS A 58 10.47 13.56 4.41
N VAL A 59 9.40 12.79 4.22
CA VAL A 59 9.21 11.51 4.91
C VAL A 59 10.33 10.53 4.54
N CYS A 60 10.60 10.35 3.26
CA CYS A 60 11.66 9.45 2.80
C CYS A 60 13.04 9.84 3.35
N SER A 61 13.36 11.14 3.42
CA SER A 61 14.63 11.60 4.01
C SER A 61 14.78 11.26 5.49
N MET A 62 13.66 11.18 6.23
CA MET A 62 13.66 10.74 7.62
C MET A 62 13.81 9.21 7.76
N LEU A 63 13.33 8.46 6.78
CA LEU A 63 13.41 6.99 6.72
C LEU A 63 14.75 6.51 6.16
N GLU A 64 15.44 7.33 5.40
CA GLU A 64 16.67 6.99 4.68
C GLU A 64 17.76 6.35 5.57
N PRO A 65 18.05 6.83 6.78
CA PRO A 65 19.04 6.19 7.65
C PRO A 65 18.62 4.82 8.21
N LEU A 66 17.34 4.46 8.06
CA LEU A 66 16.77 3.24 8.61
C LEU A 66 16.57 2.13 7.57
N GLN A 67 17.09 2.32 6.35
CA GLN A 67 17.07 1.31 5.29
C GLN A 67 17.93 0.10 5.67
N ILE A 68 17.55 -1.09 5.17
CA ILE A 68 18.30 -2.32 5.40
C ILE A 68 19.75 -2.21 4.94
N THR A 69 20.03 -1.53 3.85
CA THR A 69 21.39 -1.31 3.33
C THR A 69 22.26 -0.41 4.22
N LYS A 70 21.65 0.26 5.21
CA LYS A 70 22.33 1.06 6.24
C LYS A 70 22.26 0.44 7.63
N GLY A 71 21.89 -0.84 7.71
CA GLY A 71 21.76 -1.57 8.99
C GLY A 71 20.42 -1.30 9.71
N GLY A 72 19.48 -0.62 9.08
CA GLY A 72 18.12 -0.42 9.60
C GLY A 72 17.18 -1.59 9.25
N PRO A 73 15.94 -1.58 9.74
CA PRO A 73 14.99 -2.65 9.55
C PRO A 73 14.09 -2.49 8.31
N ILE A 74 14.12 -1.35 7.61
CA ILE A 74 13.21 -1.09 6.48
C ILE A 74 13.65 -1.87 5.25
N ILE A 75 12.79 -2.77 4.78
CA ILE A 75 13.04 -3.64 3.62
C ILE A 75 12.24 -3.24 2.38
N MET A 76 11.04 -2.68 2.55
CA MET A 76 10.15 -2.32 1.46
C MET A 76 9.46 -0.97 1.72
N ALA A 77 9.12 -0.26 0.63
CA ALA A 77 8.35 0.98 0.68
C ALA A 77 7.22 0.96 -0.36
N GLN A 78 6.00 1.25 0.08
CA GLN A 78 4.82 1.32 -0.79
C GLN A 78 4.84 2.60 -1.62
N VAL A 79 4.49 2.45 -2.89
CA VAL A 79 4.30 3.53 -3.85
C VAL A 79 2.81 3.84 -3.93
N GLU A 80 2.40 5.01 -3.47
CA GLU A 80 1.00 5.43 -3.40
C GLU A 80 0.14 4.47 -2.55
N ASN A 81 -1.18 4.47 -2.66
CA ASN A 81 -2.05 3.50 -1.99
C ASN A 81 -3.29 3.21 -2.84
N GLU A 82 -3.43 1.96 -3.28
CA GLU A 82 -4.59 1.48 -4.03
C GLU A 82 -4.99 2.39 -5.21
N TYR A 83 -3.98 2.96 -5.88
CA TYR A 83 -4.23 3.92 -6.95
C TYR A 83 -5.06 3.31 -8.08
N GLY A 84 -4.93 2.01 -8.31
CA GLY A 84 -5.70 1.29 -9.31
C GLY A 84 -7.20 1.33 -9.09
N SER A 85 -7.67 1.55 -7.86
CA SER A 85 -9.09 1.74 -7.54
C SER A 85 -9.57 3.18 -7.74
N TYR A 86 -8.65 4.12 -7.88
CA TYR A 86 -8.92 5.54 -8.00
C TYR A 86 -8.74 6.07 -9.42
N GLY A 87 -7.68 5.67 -10.10
CA GLY A 87 -7.32 6.22 -11.41
C GLY A 87 -6.41 5.31 -12.23
N SER A 88 -5.97 5.83 -13.38
CA SER A 88 -5.12 5.10 -14.33
C SER A 88 -3.89 5.89 -14.80
N ASP A 89 -3.60 7.04 -14.19
CA ASP A 89 -2.46 7.89 -14.55
C ASP A 89 -1.14 7.29 -14.04
N LYS A 90 -0.49 6.53 -14.92
CA LYS A 90 0.80 5.88 -14.61
C LYS A 90 1.92 6.89 -14.36
N ASP A 91 1.89 8.04 -14.99
CA ASP A 91 2.91 9.06 -14.81
C ASP A 91 2.81 9.70 -13.42
N TYR A 92 1.59 9.86 -12.91
CA TYR A 92 1.38 10.27 -11.52
C TYR A 92 2.01 9.27 -10.54
N VAL A 93 1.67 7.97 -10.66
CA VAL A 93 2.23 6.93 -9.76
C VAL A 93 3.74 6.81 -9.93
N LYS A 94 4.26 6.96 -11.17
CA LYS A 94 5.69 6.94 -11.44
C LYS A 94 6.44 8.06 -10.72
N LYS A 95 5.88 9.25 -10.56
CA LYS A 95 6.51 10.34 -9.81
C LYS A 95 6.74 9.98 -8.35
N HIS A 96 5.81 9.23 -7.71
CA HIS A 96 6.00 8.69 -6.37
C HIS A 96 7.14 7.67 -6.34
N LEU A 97 7.14 6.74 -7.30
CA LEU A 97 8.21 5.75 -7.44
C LEU A 97 9.59 6.40 -7.60
N ASP A 98 9.68 7.44 -8.43
CA ASP A 98 10.95 8.14 -8.68
C ASP A 98 11.49 8.79 -7.40
N VAL A 99 10.63 9.37 -6.56
CA VAL A 99 11.02 9.88 -5.24
C VAL A 99 11.49 8.75 -4.33
N ILE A 100 10.74 7.66 -4.21
CA ILE A 100 11.10 6.53 -3.35
C ILE A 100 12.44 5.93 -3.80
N ARG A 101 12.64 5.70 -5.10
CA ARG A 101 13.91 5.16 -5.63
C ARG A 101 15.09 6.08 -5.37
N LYS A 102 14.87 7.38 -5.44
CA LYS A 102 15.92 8.37 -5.21
C LYS A 102 16.29 8.49 -3.74
N GLU A 103 15.29 8.60 -2.88
CA GLU A 103 15.49 8.89 -1.45
C GLU A 103 15.71 7.60 -0.62
N LEU A 104 15.20 6.47 -1.07
CA LEU A 104 15.28 5.17 -0.40
C LEU A 104 15.86 4.08 -1.33
N PRO A 105 17.07 4.26 -1.88
CA PRO A 105 17.62 3.35 -2.89
C PRO A 105 17.91 1.93 -2.37
N GLY A 106 17.94 1.73 -1.06
CA GLY A 106 18.22 0.45 -0.41
C GLY A 106 16.99 -0.41 -0.09
N VAL A 107 15.78 0.03 -0.46
CA VAL A 107 14.54 -0.72 -0.20
C VAL A 107 13.88 -1.17 -1.49
N VAL A 108 13.03 -2.19 -1.41
CA VAL A 108 12.24 -2.66 -2.55
C VAL A 108 10.95 -1.84 -2.65
N PRO A 109 10.72 -1.07 -3.74
CA PRO A 109 9.45 -0.40 -3.94
C PRO A 109 8.37 -1.41 -4.36
N PHE A 110 7.14 -1.23 -3.88
CA PHE A 110 6.00 -2.05 -4.26
C PHE A 110 4.72 -1.20 -4.40
N THR A 111 3.79 -1.64 -5.25
CA THR A 111 2.41 -1.12 -5.29
C THR A 111 1.49 -2.09 -4.57
N SER A 112 0.37 -1.61 -4.04
CA SER A 112 -0.61 -2.43 -3.36
C SER A 112 -2.01 -2.04 -3.81
N ASP A 113 -2.71 -2.94 -4.48
CA ASP A 113 -3.98 -2.67 -5.14
C ASP A 113 -4.95 -3.84 -4.92
N GLY A 114 -6.24 -3.63 -5.12
CA GLY A 114 -7.23 -4.70 -5.10
C GLY A 114 -7.00 -5.72 -6.22
N PRO A 115 -7.56 -6.94 -6.09
CA PRO A 115 -7.24 -8.06 -6.97
C PRO A 115 -8.02 -8.10 -8.29
N ASN A 116 -8.82 -7.08 -8.60
CA ASN A 116 -9.61 -7.03 -9.83
C ASN A 116 -8.74 -6.62 -11.03
N ASP A 117 -9.12 -7.10 -12.23
CA ASP A 117 -8.40 -6.86 -13.49
C ASP A 117 -8.03 -5.39 -13.71
N TRP A 118 -9.00 -4.49 -13.50
CA TRP A 118 -8.81 -3.06 -13.71
C TRP A 118 -7.92 -2.42 -12.63
N MET A 119 -8.01 -2.86 -11.38
CA MET A 119 -7.15 -2.38 -10.29
C MET A 119 -5.70 -2.79 -10.52
N ILE A 120 -5.45 -4.06 -10.84
CA ILE A 120 -4.12 -4.56 -11.19
C ILE A 120 -3.56 -3.79 -12.39
N LYS A 121 -4.36 -3.65 -13.44
CA LYS A 121 -3.96 -2.95 -14.66
C LYS A 121 -3.63 -1.49 -14.40
N ASN A 122 -4.42 -0.81 -13.58
CA ASN A 122 -4.28 0.63 -13.34
C ASN A 122 -3.30 0.98 -12.21
N GLY A 123 -3.17 0.17 -11.16
CA GLY A 123 -2.33 0.47 -10.00
C GLY A 123 -0.86 0.07 -10.17
N THR A 124 -0.60 -1.06 -10.85
CA THR A 124 0.76 -1.60 -10.92
C THR A 124 1.66 -0.89 -11.95
N LEU A 125 2.95 -0.86 -11.71
CA LEU A 125 3.97 -0.31 -12.60
C LEU A 125 4.92 -1.39 -13.11
N PRO A 126 5.53 -1.23 -14.31
CA PRO A 126 6.59 -2.12 -14.79
C PRO A 126 7.81 -2.08 -13.86
N GLY A 127 8.38 -3.27 -13.55
CA GLY A 127 9.57 -3.38 -12.72
C GLY A 127 9.38 -2.98 -11.25
N VAL A 128 8.13 -2.92 -10.78
CA VAL A 128 7.76 -2.71 -9.37
C VAL A 128 7.00 -3.95 -8.89
N VAL A 129 7.30 -4.41 -7.68
CA VAL A 129 6.63 -5.57 -7.08
C VAL A 129 5.16 -5.22 -6.81
N PRO A 130 4.20 -5.96 -7.36
CA PRO A 130 2.80 -5.76 -7.06
C PRO A 130 2.40 -6.58 -5.83
N ALA A 131 1.81 -5.94 -4.83
CA ALA A 131 1.07 -6.59 -3.76
C ALA A 131 -0.43 -6.44 -3.98
N MET A 132 -1.23 -7.28 -3.32
CA MET A 132 -2.68 -7.26 -3.45
C MET A 132 -3.35 -7.10 -2.09
N ASN A 133 -4.44 -6.33 -2.07
CA ASN A 133 -5.27 -6.10 -0.89
C ASN A 133 -6.58 -6.89 -1.04
N PHE A 134 -6.90 -7.75 -0.08
CA PHE A 134 -8.15 -8.51 -0.06
C PHE A 134 -8.44 -9.09 1.34
N GLY A 135 -9.74 -9.32 1.63
CA GLY A 135 -10.18 -9.97 2.86
C GLY A 135 -10.61 -11.42 2.68
N GLY A 136 -10.51 -11.96 1.45
CA GLY A 136 -10.88 -13.32 1.13
C GLY A 136 -10.64 -13.65 -0.34
N GLY A 137 -10.80 -14.92 -0.72
CA GLY A 137 -10.59 -15.37 -2.09
C GLY A 137 -9.12 -15.37 -2.52
N ALA A 138 -8.20 -15.64 -1.61
CA ALA A 138 -6.75 -15.56 -1.81
C ALA A 138 -6.27 -16.28 -3.09
N LYS A 139 -6.77 -17.49 -3.36
CA LYS A 139 -6.43 -18.24 -4.57
C LYS A 139 -6.76 -17.46 -5.85
N GLY A 140 -7.99 -16.99 -5.98
CA GLY A 140 -8.42 -16.23 -7.17
C GLY A 140 -7.67 -14.91 -7.34
N ALA A 141 -7.35 -14.23 -6.23
CA ALA A 141 -6.54 -13.01 -6.25
C ALA A 141 -5.14 -13.27 -6.83
N VAL A 142 -4.47 -14.32 -6.37
CA VAL A 142 -3.13 -14.71 -6.87
C VAL A 142 -3.18 -15.13 -8.33
N GLU A 143 -4.13 -16.00 -8.71
CA GLU A 143 -4.30 -16.44 -10.10
C GLU A 143 -4.54 -15.25 -11.03
N ASN A 144 -5.34 -14.26 -10.59
CA ASN A 144 -5.59 -13.07 -11.38
C ASN A 144 -4.36 -12.17 -11.51
N LEU A 145 -3.59 -11.99 -10.44
CA LEU A 145 -2.33 -11.27 -10.51
C LEU A 145 -1.37 -11.92 -11.51
N GLU A 146 -1.19 -13.25 -11.42
CA GLU A 146 -0.29 -13.99 -12.31
C GLU A 146 -0.73 -13.96 -13.77
N LYS A 147 -2.02 -13.94 -14.03
CA LYS A 147 -2.58 -13.75 -15.38
C LYS A 147 -2.13 -12.40 -15.99
N HIS A 148 -2.06 -11.35 -15.19
CA HIS A 148 -1.70 -10.01 -15.66
C HIS A 148 -0.21 -9.69 -15.63
N LYS A 149 0.54 -10.30 -14.72
CA LYS A 149 1.94 -9.95 -14.44
C LYS A 149 2.92 -11.10 -14.62
N GLY A 150 2.43 -12.31 -14.87
CA GLY A 150 3.25 -13.51 -14.86
C GLY A 150 3.73 -13.85 -13.44
N LYS A 151 4.79 -14.64 -13.33
CA LYS A 151 5.37 -14.99 -12.03
C LYS A 151 6.00 -13.77 -11.37
N THR A 152 5.51 -13.43 -10.19
CA THR A 152 5.96 -12.33 -9.35
C THR A 152 5.97 -12.78 -7.88
N PRO A 153 6.70 -12.10 -6.98
CA PRO A 153 6.53 -12.36 -5.55
C PRO A 153 5.06 -12.26 -5.15
N ARG A 154 4.57 -13.27 -4.44
CA ARG A 154 3.18 -13.34 -3.99
C ARG A 154 3.07 -12.64 -2.64
N ILE A 155 2.65 -11.40 -2.63
CA ILE A 155 2.51 -10.57 -1.44
C ILE A 155 1.07 -10.11 -1.33
N ASN A 156 0.46 -10.37 -0.16
CA ASN A 156 -0.77 -9.71 0.22
C ASN A 156 -0.37 -8.46 1.02
N GLY A 157 -0.74 -7.30 0.53
CA GLY A 157 -0.40 -6.01 1.15
C GLY A 157 -1.31 -5.66 2.32
N GLU A 158 -2.57 -6.11 2.25
CA GLU A 158 -3.56 -6.00 3.32
C GLU A 158 -4.47 -7.22 3.29
N PHE A 159 -4.37 -8.06 4.32
CA PHE A 159 -5.32 -9.14 4.54
C PHE A 159 -6.34 -8.71 5.59
N TRP A 160 -7.52 -8.31 5.13
CA TRP A 160 -8.56 -7.79 6.00
C TRP A 160 -9.21 -8.91 6.80
N VAL A 161 -9.06 -8.87 8.12
CA VAL A 161 -9.65 -9.84 9.05
C VAL A 161 -11.14 -9.59 9.32
N GLY A 162 -11.65 -8.44 8.88
CA GLY A 162 -13.02 -7.97 9.01
C GLY A 162 -13.19 -6.67 8.24
N TRP A 163 -14.12 -5.86 8.67
CA TRP A 163 -14.39 -4.54 8.11
C TRP A 163 -14.74 -3.58 9.24
N PHE A 164 -14.62 -2.28 9.01
CA PHE A 164 -14.99 -1.28 10.01
C PHE A 164 -16.51 -1.20 10.20
N ASP A 165 -16.93 -0.84 11.40
CA ASP A 165 -18.32 -0.60 11.75
C ASP A 165 -18.77 0.80 11.37
N HIS A 166 -20.04 0.97 11.09
CA HIS A 166 -20.67 2.27 10.85
C HIS A 166 -21.66 2.60 11.96
N TRP A 167 -21.72 3.88 12.36
CA TRP A 167 -22.71 4.36 13.31
C TRP A 167 -24.14 4.01 12.87
N GLY A 168 -24.93 3.46 13.77
CA GLY A 168 -26.32 3.09 13.52
C GLY A 168 -26.53 1.90 12.58
N LYS A 169 -25.48 1.14 12.24
CA LYS A 169 -25.56 -0.11 11.47
C LYS A 169 -25.20 -1.31 12.34
N PRO A 170 -25.66 -2.52 11.98
CA PRO A 170 -25.15 -3.74 12.59
C PRO A 170 -23.63 -3.85 12.46
N LYS A 171 -22.99 -4.50 13.45
CA LYS A 171 -21.56 -4.77 13.40
C LYS A 171 -21.18 -5.63 12.19
N ASN A 172 -20.11 -5.25 11.51
CA ASN A 172 -19.51 -6.06 10.46
C ASN A 172 -18.67 -7.18 11.10
N GLY A 173 -19.23 -8.40 11.12
CA GLY A 173 -18.51 -9.59 11.56
C GLY A 173 -17.76 -10.24 10.39
N GLY A 174 -16.49 -10.56 10.57
CA GLY A 174 -15.75 -11.42 9.65
C GLY A 174 -16.05 -12.91 9.93
N SER A 175 -15.88 -13.78 8.92
CA SER A 175 -15.93 -15.23 9.12
C SER A 175 -14.55 -15.74 9.55
N THR A 176 -14.44 -16.23 10.78
CA THR A 176 -13.22 -16.87 11.28
C THR A 176 -12.80 -18.06 10.41
N GLU A 177 -13.77 -18.85 9.95
CA GLU A 177 -13.52 -20.00 9.08
C GLU A 177 -13.01 -19.56 7.71
N GLY A 178 -13.61 -18.50 7.14
CA GLY A 178 -13.18 -17.91 5.88
C GLY A 178 -11.76 -17.36 5.96
N PHE A 179 -11.47 -16.60 7.01
CA PHE A 179 -10.14 -16.06 7.30
C PHE A 179 -9.10 -17.19 7.44
N ASN A 180 -9.36 -18.19 8.28
CA ASN A 180 -8.43 -19.29 8.51
C ASN A 180 -8.17 -20.11 7.24
N ARG A 181 -9.20 -20.36 6.42
CA ARG A 181 -9.07 -21.07 5.13
C ARG A 181 -8.13 -20.30 4.19
N ASP A 182 -8.34 -19.01 4.01
CA ASP A 182 -7.55 -18.20 3.10
C ASP A 182 -6.12 -17.97 3.63
N LEU A 183 -5.94 -17.76 4.93
CA LEU A 183 -4.63 -17.67 5.55
C LEU A 183 -3.83 -18.97 5.38
N LYS A 184 -4.46 -20.12 5.66
CA LYS A 184 -3.84 -21.43 5.46
C LYS A 184 -3.42 -21.61 4.00
N TRP A 185 -4.32 -21.32 3.05
CA TRP A 185 -4.02 -21.43 1.64
C TRP A 185 -2.84 -20.53 1.24
N MET A 186 -2.78 -19.29 1.72
CA MET A 186 -1.66 -18.38 1.46
C MET A 186 -0.33 -18.97 1.94
N LEU A 187 -0.28 -19.46 3.18
CA LEU A 187 0.94 -20.05 3.74
C LEU A 187 1.39 -21.29 2.98
N GLU A 188 0.48 -22.17 2.58
CA GLU A 188 0.75 -23.38 1.80
C GLU A 188 1.18 -23.08 0.36
N ASN A 189 0.88 -21.88 -0.16
CA ASN A 189 1.17 -21.48 -1.56
C ASN A 189 2.22 -20.35 -1.67
N ASN A 190 3.05 -20.19 -0.64
CA ASN A 190 4.15 -19.19 -0.60
C ASN A 190 3.64 -17.75 -0.87
N VAL A 191 2.50 -17.39 -0.34
CA VAL A 191 2.02 -16.01 -0.30
C VAL A 191 2.40 -15.42 1.06
N SER A 192 3.06 -14.27 1.06
CA SER A 192 3.39 -13.54 2.28
C SER A 192 2.17 -12.72 2.73
N PRO A 193 1.44 -13.12 3.81
CA PRO A 193 0.29 -12.36 4.29
C PRO A 193 0.73 -11.18 5.14
N ASN A 194 -0.04 -10.09 5.05
CA ASN A 194 0.07 -8.94 5.95
C ASN A 194 -1.31 -8.69 6.59
N LEU A 195 -1.45 -9.06 7.85
CA LEU A 195 -2.72 -8.91 8.58
C LEU A 195 -3.05 -7.42 8.76
N PHE A 196 -4.18 -6.99 8.23
CA PHE A 196 -4.60 -5.60 8.29
C PHE A 196 -5.99 -5.50 8.98
N MET A 197 -6.10 -5.07 10.21
CA MET A 197 -4.97 -4.70 11.06
C MET A 197 -4.95 -5.57 12.31
N VAL A 198 -3.76 -5.74 12.93
CA VAL A 198 -3.65 -6.37 14.24
C VAL A 198 -4.12 -5.42 15.34
N HIS A 199 -3.93 -4.12 15.11
CA HIS A 199 -4.42 -3.03 15.95
C HIS A 199 -4.92 -1.90 15.04
N GLY A 200 -6.14 -1.44 15.27
CA GLY A 200 -6.78 -0.36 14.53
C GLY A 200 -7.81 0.38 15.38
#